data_505203e50ba58496083a2d0f5d69485e
#
_entry.id   505203e50ba58496083a2d0f5d69485e
#
_cell.length_a   1.000
_cell.length_b   1.000
_cell.length_c   1.000
_cell.angle_alpha   90.00
_cell.angle_beta   90.00
_cell.angle_gamma   90.00
#
_symmetry.space_group_name_H-M   'P 1'
#
loop_
_entity.id
_entity.type
_entity.pdbx_description
1 polymer ?
#
loop_
_entity_poly.entity_id
_entity_poly.type
_entity_poly.pdbx_seq_one_letter_code
_entity_poly.pdbx_strand_id
1 'polypeptide(L)'
;PLLDVFDNALTFIERNTKIGWKKTSEGGREEIRSYPREAVREVLVNAIAHRDYSIMGTQIDVDIYQDRIEVVSPGSWLLPKPYEQYPVGSIPSIRRNQTIAACLDVANLMERGGTGFQTIAGSYRQAEPEKQPIVASYPGFLKLTLFDLLYGNSTDNENLADFDAVIEEDESVTEDQRKIVQLL
;
A
#
# COMPACT_ATOMS: atom_id res chain seq x y z
N PRO A 1 -19.09 -0.95 9.09
CA PRO A 1 -19.15 0.13 8.11
C PRO A 1 -17.86 0.22 7.30
N LEU A 2 -17.88 0.87 6.13
CA LEU A 2 -16.72 0.95 5.22
C LEU A 2 -15.49 1.61 5.88
N LEU A 3 -15.72 2.61 6.73
CA LEU A 3 -14.66 3.30 7.46
C LEU A 3 -13.95 2.37 8.44
N ASP A 4 -14.66 1.52 9.16
CA ASP A 4 -14.06 0.56 10.09
C ASP A 4 -13.19 -0.46 9.34
N VAL A 5 -13.61 -0.88 8.15
CA VAL A 5 -12.81 -1.77 7.29
C VAL A 5 -11.51 -1.11 6.88
N PHE A 6 -11.56 0.16 6.47
CA PHE A 6 -10.37 0.95 6.13
C PHE A 6 -9.42 1.09 7.32
N ASP A 7 -9.94 1.49 8.49
CA ASP A 7 -9.14 1.68 9.70
C ASP A 7 -8.51 0.36 10.19
N ASN A 8 -9.26 -0.74 10.11
CA ASN A 8 -8.75 -2.07 10.45
C ASN A 8 -7.63 -2.51 9.50
N ALA A 9 -7.78 -2.28 8.19
CA ALA A 9 -6.75 -2.60 7.21
C ALA A 9 -5.47 -1.79 7.43
N LEU A 10 -5.61 -0.47 7.64
CA LEU A 10 -4.48 0.40 7.93
C LEU A 10 -3.76 -0.03 9.21
N THR A 11 -4.51 -0.30 10.29
CA THR A 11 -3.96 -0.79 11.56
C THR A 11 -3.26 -2.13 11.39
N PHE A 12 -3.82 -3.05 10.61
CA PHE A 12 -3.19 -4.33 10.34
C PHE A 12 -1.86 -4.16 9.62
N ILE A 13 -1.80 -3.34 8.58
CA ILE A 13 -0.56 -3.07 7.86
C ILE A 13 0.47 -2.44 8.80
N GLU A 14 0.10 -1.42 9.59
CA GLU A 14 1.00 -0.75 10.53
C GLU A 14 1.57 -1.71 11.59
N ARG A 15 0.78 -2.68 12.06
CA ARG A 15 1.23 -3.68 13.05
C ARG A 15 2.11 -4.78 12.46
N ASN A 16 2.02 -5.00 11.16
CA ASN A 16 2.73 -6.09 10.47
C ASN A 16 3.89 -5.60 9.59
N THR A 17 4.27 -4.32 9.71
CA THR A 17 5.36 -3.70 8.97
C THR A 17 6.38 -3.07 9.91
N LYS A 18 7.63 -2.94 9.45
CA LYS A 18 8.74 -2.50 10.30
C LYS A 18 8.84 -0.98 10.37
N ILE A 19 9.38 -0.51 11.49
CA ILE A 19 9.78 0.89 11.69
C ILE A 19 11.28 0.88 11.99
N GLY A 20 12.06 1.60 11.20
CA GLY A 20 13.48 1.83 11.40
C GLY A 20 13.77 3.24 11.87
N TRP A 21 15.04 3.49 12.19
CA TRP A 21 15.51 4.81 12.64
C TRP A 21 16.77 5.19 11.87
N LYS A 22 16.82 6.42 11.37
CA LYS A 22 18.00 7.00 10.76
C LYS A 22 18.57 8.09 11.65
N LYS A 23 19.89 8.10 11.86
CA LYS A 23 20.56 9.20 12.54
C LYS A 23 20.55 10.42 11.63
N THR A 24 20.13 11.57 12.16
CA THR A 24 20.21 12.85 11.47
C THR A 24 21.60 13.46 11.66
N SER A 25 22.00 14.35 10.76
CA SER A 25 23.27 15.10 10.84
C SER A 25 23.41 15.94 12.13
N GLU A 26 22.30 16.27 12.77
CA GLU A 26 22.24 17.05 14.02
C GLU A 26 22.26 16.18 15.30
N GLY A 27 22.52 14.87 15.16
CA GLY A 27 22.57 13.93 16.28
C GLY A 27 21.20 13.41 16.76
N GLY A 28 20.11 13.75 16.06
CA GLY A 28 18.78 13.21 16.30
C GLY A 28 18.56 11.85 15.64
N ARG A 29 17.37 11.28 15.87
CA ARG A 29 16.87 10.09 15.18
C ARG A 29 15.59 10.45 14.44
N GLU A 30 15.50 10.06 13.17
CA GLU A 30 14.30 10.18 12.35
C GLU A 30 13.70 8.79 12.15
N GLU A 31 12.39 8.68 12.36
CA GLU A 31 11.65 7.45 12.12
C GLU A 31 11.53 7.21 10.60
N ILE A 32 11.91 6.04 10.15
CA ILE A 32 11.69 5.60 8.77
C ILE A 32 10.77 4.39 8.82
N ARG A 33 9.66 4.45 8.09
CA ARG A 33 8.73 3.33 7.95
C ARG A 33 9.09 2.50 6.73
N SER A 34 8.92 1.18 6.83
CA SER A 34 8.99 0.28 5.67
C SER A 34 8.13 0.80 4.50
N TYR A 35 6.96 1.35 4.83
CA TYR A 35 6.03 1.92 3.86
C TYR A 35 5.58 3.30 4.33
N PRO A 36 5.71 4.36 3.49
CA PRO A 36 5.17 5.67 3.82
C PRO A 36 3.68 5.60 4.09
N ARG A 37 3.24 6.14 5.22
CA ARG A 37 1.85 6.04 5.68
C ARG A 37 0.85 6.64 4.68
N GLU A 38 1.22 7.74 4.07
CA GLU A 38 0.41 8.42 3.06
C GLU A 38 0.22 7.55 1.82
N ALA A 39 1.27 6.82 1.39
CA ALA A 39 1.18 5.90 0.27
C ALA A 39 0.26 4.71 0.59
N VAL A 40 0.42 4.09 1.77
CA VAL A 40 -0.44 2.97 2.21
C VAL A 40 -1.90 3.41 2.28
N ARG A 41 -2.17 4.56 2.92
CA ARG A 41 -3.51 5.13 3.03
C ARG A 41 -4.12 5.35 1.65
N GLU A 42 -3.38 5.96 0.74
CA GLU A 42 -3.86 6.28 -0.60
C GLU A 42 -4.14 5.03 -1.44
N VAL A 43 -3.29 4.01 -1.33
CA VAL A 43 -3.52 2.72 -2.01
C VAL A 43 -4.81 2.06 -1.53
N LEU A 44 -5.07 2.03 -0.22
CA LEU A 44 -6.30 1.47 0.35
C LEU A 44 -7.55 2.27 -0.09
N VAL A 45 -7.48 3.60 -0.03
CA VAL A 45 -8.56 4.48 -0.47
C VAL A 45 -8.86 4.25 -1.95
N ASN A 46 -7.83 4.20 -2.79
CA ASN A 46 -7.99 3.93 -4.23
C ASN A 46 -8.59 2.55 -4.48
N ALA A 47 -8.15 1.52 -3.76
CA ALA A 47 -8.71 0.17 -3.90
C ALA A 47 -10.21 0.14 -3.61
N ILE A 48 -10.66 0.85 -2.56
CA ILE A 48 -12.07 0.95 -2.18
C ILE A 48 -12.86 1.81 -3.18
N ALA A 49 -12.36 3.00 -3.52
CA ALA A 49 -13.06 3.96 -4.38
C ALA A 49 -13.21 3.47 -5.82
N HIS A 50 -12.27 2.66 -6.29
CA HIS A 50 -12.21 2.20 -7.67
C HIS A 50 -12.58 0.73 -7.88
N ARG A 51 -12.87 -0.03 -6.80
CA ARG A 51 -13.36 -1.41 -6.89
C ARG A 51 -14.60 -1.49 -7.77
N ASP A 52 -14.68 -2.54 -8.58
CA ASP A 52 -15.90 -2.86 -9.31
C ASP A 52 -16.83 -3.71 -8.41
N TYR A 53 -17.80 -3.04 -7.81
CA TYR A 53 -18.76 -3.68 -6.90
C TYR A 53 -19.83 -4.51 -7.64
N SER A 54 -19.88 -4.49 -8.97
CA SER A 54 -20.76 -5.34 -9.77
C SER A 54 -20.24 -6.77 -9.91
N ILE A 55 -18.95 -6.98 -9.66
CA ILE A 55 -18.32 -8.31 -9.71
C ILE A 55 -18.58 -9.03 -8.38
N MET A 56 -19.63 -9.86 -8.36
CA MET A 56 -20.03 -10.59 -7.17
C MET A 56 -18.99 -11.65 -6.77
N GLY A 57 -18.89 -11.92 -5.47
CA GLY A 57 -17.99 -12.96 -4.94
C GLY A 57 -16.50 -12.59 -4.98
N THR A 58 -16.17 -11.31 -5.20
CA THR A 58 -14.80 -10.81 -5.16
C THR A 58 -14.60 -9.86 -3.98
N GLN A 59 -13.36 -9.63 -3.61
CA GLN A 59 -12.94 -8.77 -2.50
C GLN A 59 -11.69 -7.99 -2.88
N ILE A 60 -11.30 -7.03 -2.04
CA ILE A 60 -9.99 -6.40 -2.12
C ILE A 60 -9.04 -7.24 -1.26
N ASP A 61 -7.94 -7.69 -1.84
CA ASP A 61 -6.90 -8.43 -1.14
C ASP A 61 -5.71 -7.50 -0.83
N VAL A 62 -5.17 -7.63 0.38
CA VAL A 62 -3.95 -6.96 0.82
C VAL A 62 -2.98 -8.03 1.26
N ASP A 63 -1.93 -8.22 0.48
CA ASP A 63 -0.88 -9.21 0.73
C ASP A 63 0.39 -8.50 1.22
N ILE A 64 0.90 -8.90 2.38
CA ILE A 64 2.15 -8.39 2.94
C ILE A 64 3.22 -9.47 2.78
N TYR A 65 4.23 -9.15 1.97
CA TYR A 65 5.43 -9.97 1.76
C TYR A 65 6.61 -9.40 2.56
N GLN A 66 7.74 -10.07 2.54
CA GLN A 66 8.94 -9.59 3.23
C GLN A 66 9.49 -8.28 2.66
N ASP A 67 9.32 -8.07 1.33
CA ASP A 67 9.91 -6.98 0.56
C ASP A 67 8.88 -5.98 0.01
N ARG A 68 7.58 -6.29 0.09
CA ARG A 68 6.53 -5.47 -0.53
C ARG A 68 5.14 -5.72 0.05
N ILE A 69 4.24 -4.78 -0.20
CA ILE A 69 2.80 -4.94 -0.05
C ILE A 69 2.17 -4.92 -1.44
N GLU A 70 1.27 -5.86 -1.70
CA GLU A 70 0.42 -5.86 -2.89
C GLU A 70 -1.04 -5.66 -2.49
N VAL A 71 -1.70 -4.71 -3.14
CA VAL A 71 -3.14 -4.46 -2.97
C VAL A 71 -3.83 -4.73 -4.29
N VAL A 72 -4.71 -5.71 -4.30
CA VAL A 72 -5.46 -6.16 -5.48
C VAL A 72 -6.92 -5.74 -5.34
N SER A 73 -7.40 -4.95 -6.29
CA SER A 73 -8.80 -4.50 -6.33
C SER A 73 -9.51 -5.03 -7.57
N PRO A 74 -10.70 -5.65 -7.44
CA PRO A 74 -11.51 -6.09 -8.57
C PRO A 74 -11.92 -4.93 -9.47
N GLY A 75 -11.81 -5.14 -10.78
CA GLY A 75 -12.20 -4.20 -11.81
C GLY A 75 -11.06 -3.84 -12.76
N SER A 76 -11.37 -3.81 -14.05
CA SER A 76 -10.40 -3.47 -15.09
C SER A 76 -10.05 -1.99 -15.06
N TRP A 77 -8.94 -1.65 -15.70
CA TRP A 77 -8.53 -0.28 -15.96
C TRP A 77 -9.60 0.49 -16.77
N LEU A 78 -9.92 1.71 -16.37
CA LEU A 78 -10.94 2.53 -17.01
C LEU A 78 -10.39 3.42 -18.15
N LEU A 79 -9.06 3.49 -18.28
CA LEU A 79 -8.43 4.28 -19.31
C LEU A 79 -8.28 3.51 -20.61
N PRO A 80 -8.33 4.18 -21.79
CA PRO A 80 -8.21 3.54 -23.09
C PRO A 80 -6.81 2.99 -23.38
N LYS A 81 -5.78 3.48 -22.67
CA LYS A 81 -4.38 3.04 -22.82
C LYS A 81 -3.94 2.16 -21.66
N PRO A 82 -3.08 1.16 -21.88
CA PRO A 82 -2.48 0.38 -20.81
C PRO A 82 -1.78 1.26 -19.77
N TYR A 83 -1.76 0.81 -18.52
CA TYR A 83 -1.15 1.56 -17.41
C TYR A 83 0.36 1.79 -17.58
N GLU A 84 1.06 0.90 -18.28
CA GLU A 84 2.51 1.00 -18.57
C GLU A 84 2.88 2.24 -19.38
N GLN A 85 1.90 2.85 -20.01
CA GLN A 85 2.08 4.08 -20.78
C GLN A 85 2.07 5.34 -19.91
N TYR A 86 1.81 5.20 -18.61
CA TYR A 86 1.73 6.30 -17.65
C TYR A 86 2.71 6.09 -16.49
N PRO A 87 3.61 7.05 -16.21
CA PRO A 87 4.30 7.09 -14.91
C PRO A 87 3.28 7.17 -13.78
N VAL A 88 3.53 6.49 -12.65
CA VAL A 88 2.55 6.38 -11.54
C VAL A 88 2.01 7.76 -11.13
N GLY A 89 2.87 8.77 -11.00
CA GLY A 89 2.47 10.13 -10.63
C GLY A 89 1.70 10.91 -11.71
N SER A 90 1.59 10.40 -12.95
CA SER A 90 0.84 11.03 -14.06
C SER A 90 -0.45 10.30 -14.40
N ILE A 91 -0.82 9.25 -13.67
CA ILE A 91 -2.06 8.51 -13.88
C ILE A 91 -3.25 9.40 -13.53
N PRO A 92 -4.16 9.68 -14.49
CA PRO A 92 -5.32 10.51 -14.22
C PRO A 92 -6.31 9.78 -13.31
N SER A 93 -6.91 10.52 -12.38
CA SER A 93 -7.97 9.99 -11.53
C SER A 93 -9.27 9.87 -12.30
N ILE A 94 -9.75 8.63 -12.47
CA ILE A 94 -11.08 8.36 -13.01
C ILE A 94 -11.86 7.60 -11.94
N ARG A 95 -12.90 8.24 -11.41
CA ARG A 95 -13.71 7.68 -10.32
C ARG A 95 -14.70 6.66 -10.88
N ARG A 96 -14.56 5.38 -10.49
CA ARG A 96 -15.56 4.35 -10.81
C ARG A 96 -16.84 4.55 -9.98
N ASN A 97 -16.69 4.79 -8.67
CA ASN A 97 -17.78 4.88 -7.72
C ASN A 97 -17.89 6.30 -7.15
N GLN A 98 -18.61 7.19 -7.83
CA GLN A 98 -18.72 8.60 -7.45
C GLN A 98 -19.30 8.79 -6.05
N THR A 99 -20.32 8.00 -5.68
CA THR A 99 -20.96 8.07 -4.36
C THR A 99 -20.00 7.65 -3.25
N ILE A 100 -19.27 6.54 -3.44
CA ILE A 100 -18.27 6.08 -2.46
C ILE A 100 -17.14 7.11 -2.33
N ALA A 101 -16.64 7.63 -3.45
CA ALA A 101 -15.61 8.68 -3.45
C ALA A 101 -16.10 9.94 -2.71
N ALA A 102 -17.36 10.33 -2.87
CA ALA A 102 -17.93 11.46 -2.13
C ALA A 102 -18.02 11.19 -0.62
N CYS A 103 -18.39 9.96 -0.22
CA CYS A 103 -18.38 9.58 1.19
C CYS A 103 -16.97 9.58 1.80
N LEU A 104 -15.96 9.10 1.06
CA LEU A 104 -14.57 9.12 1.49
C LEU A 104 -14.01 10.53 1.60
N ASP A 105 -14.40 11.44 0.70
CA ASP A 105 -14.06 12.86 0.76
C ASP A 105 -14.66 13.55 2.00
N VAL A 106 -15.95 13.32 2.30
CA VAL A 106 -16.60 13.83 3.53
C VAL A 106 -15.92 13.29 4.79
N ALA A 107 -15.41 12.06 4.75
CA ALA A 107 -14.66 11.44 5.84
C ALA A 107 -13.18 11.91 5.91
N ASN A 108 -12.74 12.84 5.07
CA ASN A 108 -11.36 13.30 4.93
C ASN A 108 -10.36 12.16 4.62
N LEU A 109 -10.81 11.11 3.97
CA LEU A 109 -9.98 10.00 3.52
C LEU A 109 -9.50 10.16 2.08
N MET A 110 -10.23 10.90 1.25
CA MET A 110 -9.92 11.11 -0.16
C MET A 110 -9.95 12.61 -0.49
N GLU A 111 -9.00 13.07 -1.31
CA GLU A 111 -8.98 14.45 -1.83
C GLU A 111 -9.71 14.55 -3.17
N ARG A 112 -10.39 15.69 -3.40
CA ARG A 112 -11.14 15.95 -4.64
C ARG A 112 -10.25 16.13 -5.86
N GLY A 113 -8.98 16.45 -5.67
CA GLY A 113 -8.06 16.86 -6.74
C GLY A 113 -7.57 15.73 -7.64
N GLY A 114 -7.83 14.47 -7.32
CA GLY A 114 -7.30 13.34 -8.10
C GLY A 114 -5.79 13.18 -7.99
N THR A 115 -5.21 13.56 -6.86
CA THR A 115 -3.78 13.59 -6.58
C THR A 115 -3.23 12.27 -6.02
N GLY A 116 -4.07 11.24 -5.87
CA GLY A 116 -3.71 9.99 -5.17
C GLY A 116 -2.45 9.31 -5.69
N PHE A 117 -2.34 9.11 -7.00
CA PHE A 117 -1.11 8.55 -7.59
C PHE A 117 0.10 9.46 -7.46
N GLN A 118 -0.10 10.79 -7.45
CA GLN A 118 0.97 11.76 -7.21
C GLN A 118 1.45 11.69 -5.76
N THR A 119 0.54 11.50 -4.81
CA THR A 119 0.85 11.30 -3.38
C THR A 119 1.67 10.02 -3.19
N ILE A 120 1.26 8.91 -3.81
CA ILE A 120 2.01 7.64 -3.77
C ILE A 120 3.42 7.85 -4.34
N ALA A 121 3.54 8.39 -5.56
CA ALA A 121 4.84 8.64 -6.20
C ALA A 121 5.70 9.63 -5.40
N GLY A 122 5.09 10.67 -4.84
CA GLY A 122 5.77 11.67 -4.01
C GLY A 122 6.37 11.08 -2.73
N SER A 123 5.65 10.15 -2.09
CA SER A 123 6.11 9.45 -0.89
C SER A 123 7.32 8.54 -1.14
N TYR A 124 7.52 8.09 -2.38
CA TYR A 124 8.65 7.26 -2.81
C TYR A 124 9.72 8.03 -3.59
N ARG A 125 9.65 9.37 -3.65
CA ARG A 125 10.56 10.19 -4.48
C ARG A 125 12.04 9.93 -4.22
N GLN A 126 12.41 9.62 -2.99
CA GLN A 126 13.80 9.38 -2.57
C GLN A 126 14.18 7.88 -2.61
N ALA A 127 13.24 7.00 -2.93
CA ALA A 127 13.49 5.57 -3.03
C ALA A 127 14.27 5.24 -4.30
N GLU A 128 15.05 4.17 -4.23
CA GLU A 128 15.76 3.61 -5.37
C GLU A 128 14.81 3.26 -6.52
N PRO A 129 15.27 3.25 -7.78
CA PRO A 129 14.43 2.96 -8.94
C PRO A 129 13.67 1.63 -8.82
N GLU A 130 14.31 0.61 -8.23
CA GLU A 130 13.76 -0.75 -8.05
C GLU A 130 12.65 -0.78 -6.98
N LYS A 131 12.61 0.22 -6.10
CA LYS A 131 11.62 0.35 -5.03
C LYS A 131 10.49 1.31 -5.36
N GLN A 132 10.44 1.84 -6.58
CA GLN A 132 9.34 2.71 -7.00
C GLN A 132 8.01 1.94 -7.07
N PRO A 133 6.89 2.55 -6.63
CA PRO A 133 5.57 1.91 -6.66
C PRO A 133 5.18 1.48 -8.08
N ILE A 134 4.52 0.33 -8.18
CA ILE A 134 4.05 -0.23 -9.45
C ILE A 134 2.53 -0.32 -9.46
N VAL A 135 1.92 0.08 -10.57
CA VAL A 135 0.51 -0.14 -10.87
C VAL A 135 0.42 -1.08 -12.06
N ALA A 136 -0.22 -2.22 -11.86
CA ALA A 136 -0.40 -3.23 -12.89
C ALA A 136 -1.88 -3.51 -13.12
N SER A 137 -2.31 -3.41 -14.39
CA SER A 137 -3.68 -3.72 -14.79
C SER A 137 -3.76 -5.09 -15.44
N TYR A 138 -4.67 -5.89 -14.97
CA TYR A 138 -4.96 -7.22 -15.48
C TYR A 138 -6.43 -7.30 -15.94
N PRO A 139 -6.79 -8.28 -16.77
CA PRO A 139 -8.20 -8.56 -17.04
C PRO A 139 -8.95 -8.87 -15.75
N GLY A 140 -9.87 -7.96 -15.35
CA GLY A 140 -10.71 -8.14 -14.16
C GLY A 140 -10.18 -7.58 -12.84
N PHE A 141 -8.93 -7.15 -12.74
CA PHE A 141 -8.40 -6.55 -11.52
C PHE A 141 -7.25 -5.57 -11.75
N LEU A 142 -7.06 -4.68 -10.79
CA LEU A 142 -5.94 -3.76 -10.70
C LEU A 142 -5.08 -4.13 -9.49
N LYS A 143 -3.75 -4.14 -9.66
CA LYS A 143 -2.80 -4.38 -8.59
C LYS A 143 -1.89 -3.18 -8.39
N LEU A 144 -1.78 -2.73 -7.14
CA LEU A 144 -0.77 -1.76 -6.69
C LEU A 144 0.26 -2.46 -5.82
N THR A 145 1.52 -2.21 -6.10
CA THR A 145 2.65 -2.74 -5.33
C THR A 145 3.43 -1.58 -4.70
N LEU A 146 3.61 -1.64 -3.39
CA LEU A 146 4.50 -0.76 -2.63
C LEU A 146 5.68 -1.59 -2.14
N PHE A 147 6.90 -1.15 -2.37
CA PHE A 147 8.10 -1.83 -1.90
C PHE A 147 8.54 -1.35 -0.52
N ASP A 148 9.08 -2.26 0.28
CA ASP A 148 9.64 -1.96 1.59
C ASP A 148 10.92 -1.14 1.45
N LEU A 149 10.92 0.07 2.00
CA LEU A 149 12.06 0.99 1.96
C LEU A 149 13.23 0.53 2.84
N LEU A 150 12.96 -0.34 3.82
CA LEU A 150 13.97 -0.87 4.75
C LEU A 150 14.54 -2.22 4.28
N TYR A 151 13.86 -2.92 3.37
CA TYR A 151 14.29 -4.21 2.88
C TYR A 151 15.62 -4.11 2.10
N GLY A 152 16.60 -4.94 2.46
CA GLY A 152 17.92 -4.98 1.81
C GLY A 152 18.88 -3.85 2.19
N ASN A 153 18.47 -2.88 2.99
CA ASN A 153 19.36 -1.84 3.49
C ASN A 153 20.15 -2.38 4.68
N SER A 154 21.40 -2.82 4.44
CA SER A 154 22.32 -3.43 5.41
C SER A 154 22.95 -2.43 6.40
N THR A 155 22.29 -1.36 6.76
CA THR A 155 22.79 -0.41 7.76
C THR A 155 21.92 -0.50 9.01
N ASP A 156 22.44 -1.21 9.98
CA ASP A 156 22.03 -1.37 11.38
C ASP A 156 21.43 -2.75 11.76
N ASN A 157 22.26 -3.80 11.60
CA ASN A 157 22.02 -5.11 12.25
C ASN A 157 22.18 -5.08 13.77
N GLU A 158 22.34 -3.93 14.43
CA GLU A 158 22.57 -3.87 15.89
C GLU A 158 21.30 -3.62 16.72
N ASN A 159 20.14 -3.32 16.11
CA ASN A 159 18.90 -3.07 16.87
C ASN A 159 17.71 -3.95 16.44
N LEU A 160 17.92 -4.97 15.61
CA LEU A 160 16.85 -5.92 15.21
C LEU A 160 16.72 -7.12 16.15
N ALA A 161 17.61 -7.25 17.15
CA ALA A 161 17.63 -8.39 18.06
C ALA A 161 16.47 -8.45 19.06
N ASP A 162 15.70 -7.38 19.23
CA ASP A 162 14.61 -7.33 20.23
C ASP A 162 13.23 -7.69 19.67
N PHE A 163 13.09 -7.95 18.36
CA PHE A 163 11.78 -8.26 17.75
C PHE A 163 11.52 -9.75 17.51
N ASP A 164 12.53 -10.61 17.61
CA ASP A 164 12.37 -12.07 17.42
C ASP A 164 11.74 -12.80 18.63
N ALA A 165 11.38 -12.07 19.69
CA ALA A 165 10.88 -12.69 20.94
C ALA A 165 9.36 -12.82 21.04
N VAL A 166 8.55 -12.45 20.04
CA VAL A 166 7.07 -12.47 20.12
C VAL A 166 6.40 -13.31 19.04
N ILE A 167 7.13 -14.03 18.20
CA ILE A 167 6.52 -14.99 17.27
C ILE A 167 6.82 -16.39 17.81
N GLU A 168 5.86 -16.98 18.53
CA GLU A 168 5.86 -18.40 18.84
C GLU A 168 5.91 -19.18 17.52
N GLU A 169 6.86 -20.10 17.46
CA GLU A 169 7.18 -20.96 16.33
C GLU A 169 5.96 -21.83 15.96
N ASP A 170 5.37 -21.55 14.79
CA ASP A 170 4.60 -22.54 14.06
C ASP A 170 5.43 -23.02 12.86
N GLU A 171 6.07 -24.18 13.05
CA GLU A 171 7.04 -24.81 12.16
C GLU A 171 6.38 -25.40 10.89
N SER A 172 5.72 -24.65 10.04
CA SER A 172 5.28 -25.22 8.75
C SER A 172 5.10 -24.24 7.58
N VAL A 173 5.76 -23.08 7.57
CA VAL A 173 5.61 -22.15 6.45
C VAL A 173 6.95 -21.85 5.77
N THR A 174 7.05 -22.30 4.52
CA THR A 174 8.12 -22.04 3.55
C THR A 174 8.39 -20.55 3.33
N GLU A 175 9.59 -20.18 2.87
CA GLU A 175 10.31 -18.92 2.69
C GLU A 175 9.57 -17.64 2.23
N ASP A 176 8.25 -17.67 1.96
CA ASP A 176 7.41 -16.51 1.65
C ASP A 176 6.29 -16.39 2.69
N GLN A 177 6.57 -15.78 3.84
CA GLN A 177 5.52 -15.47 4.82
C GLN A 177 4.59 -14.38 4.28
N ARG A 178 3.47 -14.81 3.74
CA ARG A 178 2.39 -13.96 3.24
C ARG A 178 1.34 -13.75 4.34
N LYS A 179 1.12 -12.50 4.74
CA LYS A 179 0.00 -12.12 5.60
C LYS A 179 -1.10 -11.51 4.75
N ILE A 180 -2.31 -12.06 4.83
CA ILE A 180 -3.45 -11.66 3.98
C ILE A 180 -4.52 -10.98 4.84
N VAL A 181 -4.99 -9.81 4.38
CA VAL A 181 -6.23 -9.18 4.82
C VAL A 181 -7.19 -9.09 3.66
N GLN A 182 -8.39 -9.60 3.86
CA GLN A 182 -9.46 -9.52 2.88
C GLN A 182 -10.40 -8.39 3.25
N LEU A 183 -10.62 -7.47 2.33
CA LEU A 183 -11.48 -6.32 2.50
C LEU A 183 -12.67 -6.44 1.54
N LEU A 184 -13.87 -6.59 2.05
CA LEU A 184 -15.20 -6.55 1.38
C LEU A 184 -15.26 -6.76 -0.13
#